data_aa9497858372171fa1b174f43637dcc4
#
_entry.id   aa9497858372171fa1b174f43637dcc4
#
_cell.length_a   1.000
_cell.length_b   1.000
_cell.length_c   1.000
_cell.angle_alpha   90.00
_cell.angle_beta   90.00
_cell.angle_gamma   90.00
#
_symmetry.space_group_name_H-M   'P 1'
#
loop_
_entity.id
_entity.type
_entity.pdbx_description
1 polymer ?
#
loop_
_entity_poly.entity_id
_entity_poly.type
_entity_poly.pdbx_seq_one_letter_code
_entity_poly.pdbx_strand_id
1 'polypeptide(L)'
;RSEKFVTMATRTRQEYLKDLVVNFSTATLVETGQKFSIFSSKKKDKIRPRFIPDACQRGAILWQVMLDDSGQSQQIECFLGISADTLVLIEEHSRQIVFVTPCKSILGWSPQTNSLRIYHHQGECMTIHMRDAHCDRDELMEIMERLKAVTQGVLVQELSLKRNIMGQLGFHVQPDGIVTLVESAGQAWQAGLRQNSRL
;
A
#
# COMPACT_ATOMS: atom_id res chain seq x y z
N ARG A 1 12.58 -12.88 -18.41
CA ARG A 1 11.94 -12.40 -17.15
C ARG A 1 10.96 -11.27 -17.40
N SER A 2 11.24 -10.32 -18.31
CA SER A 2 10.35 -9.20 -18.63
C SER A 2 9.02 -9.61 -19.27
N GLU A 3 9.03 -10.56 -20.21
CA GLU A 3 7.81 -11.02 -20.88
C GLU A 3 6.82 -11.71 -19.94
N LYS A 4 7.30 -12.53 -18.99
CA LYS A 4 6.44 -13.13 -17.95
C LYS A 4 5.82 -12.09 -17.05
N PHE A 5 6.56 -11.03 -16.74
CA PHE A 5 6.08 -9.95 -15.88
C PHE A 5 5.00 -9.12 -16.60
N VAL A 6 5.22 -8.79 -17.86
CA VAL A 6 4.23 -8.08 -18.70
C VAL A 6 2.96 -8.91 -18.87
N THR A 7 3.07 -10.21 -19.10
CA THR A 7 1.90 -11.11 -19.26
C THR A 7 1.12 -11.23 -17.94
N MET A 8 1.79 -11.34 -16.81
CA MET A 8 1.13 -11.34 -15.50
C MET A 8 0.46 -9.99 -15.20
N ALA A 9 1.14 -8.90 -15.45
CA ALA A 9 0.61 -7.55 -15.27
C ALA A 9 -0.62 -7.31 -16.15
N THR A 10 -0.61 -7.77 -17.40
CA THR A 10 -1.74 -7.62 -18.33
C THR A 10 -2.94 -8.46 -17.87
N ARG A 11 -2.72 -9.68 -17.40
CA ARG A 11 -3.79 -10.56 -16.89
C ARG A 11 -4.42 -9.96 -15.62
N THR A 12 -3.60 -9.55 -14.67
CA THR A 12 -4.05 -8.88 -13.44
C THR A 12 -4.79 -7.58 -13.76
N ARG A 13 -4.36 -6.81 -14.76
CA ARG A 13 -5.05 -5.62 -15.23
C ARG A 13 -6.47 -5.92 -15.70
N GLN A 14 -6.67 -6.96 -16.51
CA GLN A 14 -8.00 -7.32 -17.02
C GLN A 14 -8.92 -7.77 -15.90
N GLU A 15 -8.44 -8.59 -14.99
CA GLU A 15 -9.18 -9.04 -13.80
C GLU A 15 -9.55 -7.85 -12.92
N TYR A 16 -8.59 -7.00 -12.64
CA TYR A 16 -8.77 -5.82 -11.82
C TYR A 16 -9.75 -4.81 -12.42
N LEU A 17 -9.68 -4.53 -13.72
CA LEU A 17 -10.64 -3.64 -14.38
C LEU A 17 -12.06 -4.20 -14.37
N LYS A 18 -12.23 -5.53 -14.44
CA LYS A 18 -13.53 -6.17 -14.25
C LYS A 18 -14.05 -5.96 -12.84
N ASP A 19 -13.22 -6.17 -11.83
CA ASP A 19 -13.57 -5.97 -10.43
C ASP A 19 -13.94 -4.50 -10.14
N LEU A 20 -13.19 -3.55 -10.68
CA LEU A 20 -13.51 -2.14 -10.59
C LEU A 20 -14.88 -1.81 -11.17
N VAL A 21 -15.19 -2.31 -12.36
CA VAL A 21 -16.47 -2.05 -13.02
C VAL A 21 -17.62 -2.62 -12.20
N VAL A 22 -17.50 -3.83 -11.70
CA VAL A 22 -18.52 -4.49 -10.88
C VAL A 22 -18.75 -3.73 -9.56
N ASN A 23 -17.69 -3.37 -8.86
CA ASN A 23 -17.79 -2.70 -7.57
C ASN A 23 -18.29 -1.25 -7.68
N PHE A 24 -17.85 -0.51 -8.71
CA PHE A 24 -18.39 0.81 -8.97
C PHE A 24 -19.88 0.78 -9.31
N SER A 25 -20.31 -0.21 -10.08
CA SER A 25 -21.73 -0.39 -10.40
C SER A 25 -22.56 -0.72 -9.15
N THR A 26 -22.02 -1.50 -8.23
CA THR A 26 -22.73 -1.90 -7.00
C THR A 26 -22.77 -0.77 -5.96
N ALA A 27 -21.67 -0.05 -5.77
CA ALA A 27 -21.61 1.08 -4.85
C ALA A 27 -22.52 2.26 -5.29
N THR A 28 -22.64 2.48 -6.61
CA THR A 28 -23.50 3.54 -7.17
C THR A 28 -24.98 3.23 -7.10
N LEU A 29 -25.36 1.94 -7.17
CA LEU A 29 -26.77 1.52 -7.05
C LEU A 29 -27.35 1.77 -5.65
N VAL A 30 -26.53 1.88 -4.62
CA VAL A 30 -26.98 2.13 -3.24
C VAL A 30 -27.24 3.61 -2.97
N GLU A 31 -26.60 4.55 -3.69
CA GLU A 31 -26.70 5.98 -3.31
C GLU A 31 -27.41 6.91 -4.29
N THR A 32 -27.47 6.69 -5.60
CA THR A 32 -27.99 7.75 -6.51
C THR A 32 -28.73 7.33 -7.78
N GLY A 33 -28.78 6.07 -8.16
CA GLY A 33 -29.45 5.68 -9.43
C GLY A 33 -28.85 6.27 -10.71
N GLN A 34 -27.66 6.86 -10.67
CA GLN A 34 -27.00 7.45 -11.84
C GLN A 34 -25.86 6.56 -12.33
N LYS A 35 -25.83 6.32 -13.65
CA LYS A 35 -24.73 5.63 -14.33
C LYS A 35 -23.49 6.52 -14.37
N PHE A 36 -22.44 6.14 -13.65
CA PHE A 36 -21.14 6.80 -13.73
C PHE A 36 -20.22 6.08 -14.70
N SER A 37 -19.65 6.85 -15.63
CA SER A 37 -18.53 6.40 -16.45
C SER A 37 -17.23 6.75 -15.72
N ILE A 38 -16.43 5.75 -15.40
CA ILE A 38 -15.12 5.89 -14.73
C ILE A 38 -14.16 6.76 -15.55
N PHE A 39 -14.48 7.00 -16.82
CA PHE A 39 -13.59 7.63 -17.80
C PHE A 39 -14.03 9.05 -18.24
N SER A 40 -15.03 9.66 -17.61
CA SER A 40 -15.44 11.02 -17.99
C SER A 40 -14.70 12.08 -17.17
N SER A 41 -13.90 12.87 -17.85
CA SER A 41 -13.09 13.97 -17.33
C SER A 41 -13.91 15.27 -17.10
N LYS A 42 -14.99 15.24 -16.36
CA LYS A 42 -15.68 16.48 -15.95
C LYS A 42 -15.65 16.64 -14.44
N LYS A 43 -15.07 17.76 -13.99
CA LYS A 43 -15.09 18.24 -12.62
C LYS A 43 -16.53 18.26 -12.09
N LYS A 44 -16.94 17.20 -11.40
CA LYS A 44 -18.08 17.18 -10.48
C LYS A 44 -17.60 16.50 -9.20
N ASP A 45 -18.14 16.93 -8.08
CA ASP A 45 -17.82 16.43 -6.74
C ASP A 45 -17.55 14.93 -6.77
N LYS A 46 -16.29 14.57 -6.49
CA LYS A 46 -15.82 13.18 -6.55
C LYS A 46 -16.46 12.44 -5.38
N ILE A 47 -17.46 11.61 -5.68
CA ILE A 47 -17.92 10.61 -4.74
C ILE A 47 -16.75 9.67 -4.49
N ARG A 48 -16.20 9.71 -3.28
CA ARG A 48 -15.09 8.86 -2.88
C ARG A 48 -15.62 7.45 -2.65
N PRO A 49 -14.93 6.42 -3.15
CA PRO A 49 -15.27 5.07 -2.78
C PRO A 49 -15.07 4.93 -1.27
N ARG A 50 -16.15 4.66 -0.54
CA ARG A 50 -16.09 4.38 0.89
C ARG A 50 -15.68 2.93 1.11
N PHE A 51 -14.91 2.71 2.15
CA PHE A 51 -14.62 1.37 2.63
C PHE A 51 -15.92 0.73 3.13
N ILE A 52 -16.38 -0.32 2.44
CA ILE A 52 -17.53 -1.13 2.85
C ILE A 52 -16.97 -2.49 3.25
N PRO A 53 -17.06 -2.92 4.52
CA PRO A 53 -16.49 -4.20 4.99
C PRO A 53 -16.92 -5.40 4.14
N ASP A 54 -18.17 -5.45 3.69
CA ASP A 54 -18.68 -6.54 2.86
C ASP A 54 -18.12 -6.54 1.43
N ALA A 55 -17.68 -5.40 0.92
CA ALA A 55 -17.02 -5.28 -0.38
C ALA A 55 -15.56 -5.79 -0.32
N CYS A 56 -14.97 -5.90 0.87
CA CYS A 56 -13.62 -6.44 1.06
C CYS A 56 -13.45 -7.87 0.57
N GLN A 57 -14.53 -8.64 0.49
CA GLN A 57 -14.52 -10.02 0.02
C GLN A 57 -14.79 -10.16 -1.47
N ARG A 58 -15.21 -9.10 -2.17
CA ARG A 58 -15.75 -9.17 -3.53
C ARG A 58 -14.97 -8.44 -4.60
N GLY A 59 -14.00 -7.57 -4.25
CA GLY A 59 -13.29 -6.84 -5.27
C GLY A 59 -12.37 -5.73 -4.75
N ALA A 60 -11.83 -4.95 -5.68
CA ALA A 60 -10.89 -3.89 -5.36
C ALA A 60 -11.59 -2.61 -4.91
N ILE A 61 -11.06 -2.00 -3.86
CA ILE A 61 -11.35 -0.62 -3.50
C ILE A 61 -10.28 0.27 -4.10
N LEU A 62 -10.68 1.45 -4.56
CA LEU A 62 -9.86 2.35 -5.34
C LEU A 62 -9.70 3.71 -4.66
N TRP A 63 -8.46 4.21 -4.62
CA TRP A 63 -8.12 5.55 -4.16
C TRP A 63 -7.27 6.27 -5.20
N GLN A 64 -7.37 7.59 -5.26
CA GLN A 64 -6.45 8.42 -6.04
C GLN A 64 -5.27 8.82 -5.17
N VAL A 65 -4.06 8.48 -5.63
CA VAL A 65 -2.82 8.72 -4.88
C VAL A 65 -1.75 9.27 -5.82
N MET A 66 -0.69 9.81 -5.23
CA MET A 66 0.56 10.14 -5.91
C MET A 66 1.59 9.09 -5.53
N LEU A 67 2.18 8.42 -6.52
CA LEU A 67 3.26 7.47 -6.32
C LEU A 67 4.61 8.16 -6.49
N ASP A 68 5.53 7.99 -5.52
CA ASP A 68 6.91 8.43 -5.69
C ASP A 68 7.66 7.50 -6.65
N ASP A 69 8.05 8.05 -7.80
CA ASP A 69 8.99 7.37 -8.70
C ASP A 69 10.42 7.77 -8.34
N SER A 70 11.09 6.91 -7.58
CA SER A 70 12.47 7.14 -7.16
C SER A 70 13.47 7.11 -8.33
N GLY A 71 13.12 6.49 -9.44
CA GLY A 71 13.97 6.43 -10.64
C GLY A 71 14.01 7.75 -11.40
N GLN A 72 12.93 8.51 -11.39
CA GLN A 72 12.81 9.79 -12.09
C GLN A 72 12.70 10.99 -11.15
N SER A 73 12.72 10.76 -9.84
CA SER A 73 12.55 11.81 -8.80
C SER A 73 11.30 12.66 -9.02
N GLN A 74 10.22 12.03 -9.45
CA GLN A 74 8.93 12.66 -9.69
C GLN A 74 7.79 11.88 -9.04
N GLN A 75 6.63 12.53 -8.94
CA GLN A 75 5.41 11.88 -8.51
C GLN A 75 4.50 11.59 -9.68
N ILE A 76 3.91 10.40 -9.68
CA ILE A 76 2.99 9.93 -10.72
C ILE A 76 1.59 9.87 -10.13
N GLU A 77 0.63 10.49 -10.80
CA GLU A 77 -0.79 10.36 -10.45
C GLU A 77 -1.28 8.95 -10.75
N CYS A 78 -1.73 8.25 -9.71
CA CYS A 78 -2.15 6.86 -9.80
C CYS A 78 -3.51 6.62 -9.16
N PHE A 79 -4.16 5.56 -9.63
CA PHE A 79 -5.18 4.86 -8.87
C PHE A 79 -4.53 3.71 -8.10
N LEU A 80 -4.63 3.74 -6.77
CA LEU A 80 -4.30 2.61 -5.93
C LEU A 80 -5.54 1.73 -5.81
N GLY A 81 -5.41 0.47 -6.16
CA GLY A 81 -6.44 -0.52 -6.02
C GLY A 81 -6.00 -1.68 -5.15
N ILE A 82 -6.86 -2.07 -4.21
CA ILE A 82 -6.59 -3.19 -3.30
C ILE A 82 -7.79 -4.14 -3.34
N SER A 83 -7.59 -5.29 -3.97
CA SER A 83 -8.55 -6.42 -3.96
C SER A 83 -8.30 -7.33 -2.75
N ALA A 84 -8.99 -8.47 -2.70
CA ALA A 84 -8.77 -9.45 -1.65
C ALA A 84 -7.36 -10.08 -1.70
N ASP A 85 -6.75 -10.14 -2.88
CA ASP A 85 -5.52 -10.88 -3.13
C ASP A 85 -4.41 -10.05 -3.80
N THR A 86 -4.73 -8.89 -4.36
CA THR A 86 -3.80 -8.10 -5.18
C THR A 86 -3.88 -6.62 -4.87
N LEU A 87 -2.71 -5.99 -4.77
CA LEU A 87 -2.55 -4.53 -4.76
C LEU A 87 -2.00 -4.11 -6.13
N VAL A 88 -2.57 -3.06 -6.71
CA VAL A 88 -2.16 -2.54 -8.02
C VAL A 88 -2.13 -1.02 -8.01
N LEU A 89 -1.17 -0.44 -8.73
CA LEU A 89 -1.13 0.98 -9.05
C LEU A 89 -1.26 1.16 -10.56
N ILE A 90 -2.20 2.00 -10.95
CA ILE A 90 -2.49 2.32 -12.36
C ILE A 90 -2.27 3.81 -12.55
N GLU A 91 -1.37 4.17 -13.46
CA GLU A 91 -1.17 5.58 -13.82
C GLU A 91 -2.45 6.19 -14.37
N GLU A 92 -2.87 7.33 -13.82
CA GLU A 92 -4.16 7.92 -14.15
C GLU A 92 -4.24 8.38 -15.62
N HIS A 93 -3.18 8.94 -16.16
CA HIS A 93 -3.15 9.46 -17.51
C HIS A 93 -3.11 8.37 -18.58
N SER A 94 -2.12 7.49 -18.53
CA SER A 94 -1.90 6.44 -19.52
C SER A 94 -2.80 5.22 -19.31
N ARG A 95 -3.40 5.06 -18.14
CA ARG A 95 -4.17 3.87 -17.72
C ARG A 95 -3.33 2.59 -17.70
N GLN A 96 -2.02 2.71 -17.63
CA GLN A 96 -1.12 1.58 -17.55
C GLN A 96 -0.85 1.16 -16.12
N ILE A 97 -0.67 -0.14 -15.90
CA ILE A 97 -0.22 -0.66 -14.61
C ILE A 97 1.25 -0.30 -14.45
N VAL A 98 1.55 0.48 -13.39
CA VAL A 98 2.92 0.83 -13.03
C VAL A 98 3.48 -0.08 -11.94
N PHE A 99 2.60 -0.68 -11.14
CA PHE A 99 3.00 -1.62 -10.10
C PHE A 99 1.88 -2.62 -9.79
N VAL A 100 2.24 -3.87 -9.51
CA VAL A 100 1.31 -4.91 -9.06
C VAL A 100 2.02 -5.88 -8.12
N THR A 101 1.36 -6.23 -7.02
CA THR A 101 1.89 -7.20 -6.06
C THR A 101 0.75 -8.00 -5.41
N PRO A 102 0.95 -9.29 -5.11
CA PRO A 102 0.00 -10.04 -4.30
C PRO A 102 -0.07 -9.48 -2.88
N CYS A 103 -1.27 -9.42 -2.29
CA CYS A 103 -1.45 -8.98 -0.90
C CYS A 103 -0.62 -9.80 0.10
N LYS A 104 -0.41 -11.09 -0.16
CA LYS A 104 0.44 -11.97 0.65
C LYS A 104 1.92 -11.55 0.68
N SER A 105 2.38 -10.74 -0.27
CA SER A 105 3.74 -10.22 -0.33
C SER A 105 3.91 -8.89 0.42
N ILE A 106 2.84 -8.31 0.93
CA ILE A 106 2.90 -7.10 1.75
C ILE A 106 3.38 -7.49 3.15
N LEU A 107 4.50 -6.92 3.55
CA LEU A 107 5.13 -7.16 4.87
C LEU A 107 4.56 -6.23 5.95
N GLY A 108 4.24 -4.99 5.55
CA GLY A 108 3.73 -4.01 6.47
C GLY A 108 3.68 -2.61 5.87
N TRP A 109 3.30 -1.65 6.67
CA TRP A 109 3.21 -0.25 6.26
C TRP A 109 3.53 0.70 7.41
N SER A 110 3.98 1.90 7.05
CA SER A 110 4.30 2.98 7.98
C SER A 110 3.59 4.26 7.55
N PRO A 111 2.54 4.69 8.28
CA PRO A 111 1.87 5.94 8.00
C PRO A 111 2.76 7.13 8.37
N GLN A 112 2.74 8.14 7.50
CA GLN A 112 3.33 9.45 7.71
C GLN A 112 2.20 10.48 7.75
N THR A 113 2.53 11.76 7.82
CA THR A 113 1.51 12.83 7.89
C THR A 113 0.53 12.79 6.72
N ASN A 114 1.01 12.73 5.47
CA ASN A 114 0.22 12.72 4.23
C ASN A 114 0.61 11.60 3.28
N SER A 115 1.36 10.61 3.76
CA SER A 115 1.86 9.53 2.94
C SER A 115 1.84 8.20 3.67
N LEU A 116 1.94 7.15 2.93
CA LEU A 116 2.03 5.79 3.41
C LEU A 116 3.19 5.09 2.71
N ARG A 117 4.11 4.56 3.51
CA ARG A 117 5.13 3.64 3.02
C ARG A 117 4.61 2.23 3.11
N ILE A 118 4.66 1.48 2.03
CA ILE A 118 4.24 0.09 1.96
C ILE A 118 5.46 -0.76 1.65
N TYR A 119 5.75 -1.71 2.54
CA TYR A 119 6.89 -2.63 2.43
C TYR A 119 6.41 -3.96 1.89
N HIS A 120 7.11 -4.51 0.91
CA HIS A 120 6.72 -5.74 0.24
C HIS A 120 7.92 -6.63 -0.13
N HIS A 121 7.64 -7.87 -0.50
CA HIS A 121 8.63 -8.89 -0.90
C HIS A 121 9.76 -9.05 0.13
N GLN A 122 10.95 -8.54 -0.14
CA GLN A 122 12.15 -8.67 0.70
C GLN A 122 12.47 -7.39 1.49
N GLY A 123 11.51 -6.47 1.62
CA GLY A 123 11.71 -5.19 2.28
C GLY A 123 11.80 -4.01 1.30
N GLU A 124 11.48 -4.24 0.03
CA GLU A 124 11.28 -3.17 -0.93
C GLU A 124 10.18 -2.24 -0.44
N CYS A 125 10.33 -0.94 -0.70
CA CYS A 125 9.40 0.07 -0.22
C CYS A 125 8.86 0.90 -1.37
N MET A 126 7.54 1.09 -1.40
CA MET A 126 6.91 2.12 -2.20
C MET A 126 6.27 3.16 -1.29
N THR A 127 6.32 4.41 -1.72
CA THR A 127 5.70 5.53 -1.01
C THR A 127 4.57 6.10 -1.83
N ILE A 128 3.39 6.17 -1.25
CA ILE A 128 2.23 6.83 -1.83
C ILE A 128 1.87 8.05 -1.00
N HIS A 129 1.45 9.12 -1.66
CA HIS A 129 0.96 10.33 -1.03
C HIS A 129 -0.51 10.52 -1.35
N MET A 130 -1.23 11.06 -0.40
CA MET A 130 -2.60 11.48 -0.67
C MET A 130 -2.59 12.71 -1.59
N ARG A 131 -3.59 12.82 -2.44
CA ARG A 131 -3.66 13.88 -3.46
C ARG A 131 -4.07 15.23 -2.90
N ASP A 132 -4.81 15.26 -1.81
CA ASP A 132 -5.40 16.48 -1.26
C ASP A 132 -5.14 16.57 0.24
N ALA A 133 -4.32 17.53 0.65
CA ALA A 133 -3.82 17.65 2.03
C ALA A 133 -4.91 17.94 3.08
N HIS A 134 -6.12 18.34 2.68
CA HIS A 134 -7.19 18.73 3.61
C HIS A 134 -8.23 17.65 3.92
N CYS A 135 -8.31 16.60 3.10
CA CYS A 135 -9.30 15.53 3.25
C CYS A 135 -8.71 14.15 3.56
N ASP A 136 -7.42 14.04 3.74
CA ASP A 136 -6.63 12.84 3.42
C ASP A 136 -6.48 11.85 4.56
N ARG A 137 -6.74 12.29 5.78
CA ARG A 137 -6.57 11.43 6.95
C ARG A 137 -7.53 10.25 6.94
N ASP A 138 -8.74 10.49 6.47
CA ASP A 138 -9.77 9.44 6.41
C ASP A 138 -9.46 8.44 5.31
N GLU A 139 -9.04 8.90 4.11
CA GLU A 139 -8.63 8.01 3.02
C GLU A 139 -7.39 7.18 3.38
N LEU A 140 -6.42 7.79 4.07
CA LEU A 140 -5.24 7.08 4.55
C LEU A 140 -5.63 5.97 5.55
N MET A 141 -6.55 6.26 6.46
CA MET A 141 -7.10 5.28 7.39
C MET A 141 -7.85 4.16 6.66
N GLU A 142 -8.66 4.49 5.65
CA GLU A 142 -9.35 3.49 4.83
C GLU A 142 -8.38 2.56 4.11
N ILE A 143 -7.29 3.09 3.55
CA ILE A 143 -6.24 2.28 2.91
C ILE A 143 -5.61 1.33 3.93
N MET A 144 -5.26 1.83 5.12
CA MET A 144 -4.65 1.01 6.18
C MET A 144 -5.60 -0.09 6.67
N GLU A 145 -6.87 0.23 6.89
CA GLU A 145 -7.87 -0.77 7.30
C GLU A 145 -8.07 -1.83 6.20
N ARG A 146 -8.03 -1.40 4.94
CA ARG A 146 -8.08 -2.36 3.82
C ARG A 146 -6.86 -3.26 3.78
N LEU A 147 -5.64 -2.71 3.91
CA LEU A 147 -4.41 -3.49 3.98
C LEU A 147 -4.45 -4.49 5.13
N LYS A 148 -4.91 -4.06 6.31
CA LYS A 148 -5.07 -4.92 7.48
C LYS A 148 -6.09 -6.05 7.24
N ALA A 149 -7.15 -5.80 6.50
CA ALA A 149 -8.18 -6.79 6.21
C ALA A 149 -7.75 -7.86 5.21
N VAL A 150 -6.88 -7.53 4.24
CA VAL A 150 -6.53 -8.41 3.12
C VAL A 150 -5.09 -8.90 3.12
N THR A 151 -4.25 -8.44 4.06
CA THR A 151 -2.86 -8.86 4.18
C THR A 151 -2.57 -9.43 5.57
N GLN A 152 -1.42 -10.06 5.71
CA GLN A 152 -0.85 -10.41 7.03
C GLN A 152 0.20 -9.38 7.47
N GLY A 153 0.29 -8.25 6.77
CA GLY A 153 1.20 -7.18 7.09
C GLY A 153 0.88 -6.50 8.41
N VAL A 154 1.88 -5.85 8.97
CA VAL A 154 1.81 -5.15 10.26
C VAL A 154 2.28 -3.70 10.12
N LEU A 155 1.99 -2.90 11.13
CA LEU A 155 2.58 -1.57 11.22
C LEU A 155 4.09 -1.67 11.38
N VAL A 156 4.82 -0.98 10.51
CA VAL A 156 6.28 -0.92 10.53
C VAL A 156 6.72 0.32 11.29
N GLN A 157 7.75 0.17 12.11
CA GLN A 157 8.36 1.27 12.86
C GLN A 157 9.79 1.51 12.36
N GLU A 158 10.17 2.76 12.17
CA GLU A 158 11.56 3.15 11.95
C GLU A 158 12.21 3.39 13.31
N LEU A 159 13.31 2.69 13.57
CA LEU A 159 14.09 2.82 14.80
C LEU A 159 15.48 3.36 14.46
N SER A 160 15.87 4.46 15.10
CA SER A 160 17.24 4.97 15.02
C SER A 160 18.10 4.27 16.05
N LEU A 161 18.99 3.40 15.57
CA LEU A 161 19.91 2.65 16.42
C LEU A 161 21.26 3.33 16.49
N LYS A 162 21.74 3.56 17.69
CA LYS A 162 23.09 4.09 17.95
C LYS A 162 24.03 2.93 18.32
N ARG A 163 25.27 3.00 17.85
CA ARG A 163 26.32 2.07 18.27
C ARG A 163 26.80 2.44 19.69
N ASN A 164 27.14 1.43 20.48
CA ASN A 164 27.81 1.65 21.75
C ASN A 164 29.28 2.12 21.53
N ILE A 165 29.99 2.39 22.63
CA ILE A 165 31.41 2.83 22.60
C ILE A 165 32.36 1.81 21.95
N MET A 166 31.96 0.54 21.86
CA MET A 166 32.69 -0.54 21.20
C MET A 166 32.25 -0.73 19.73
N GLY A 167 31.38 0.14 19.20
CA GLY A 167 30.87 0.07 17.84
C GLY A 167 29.78 -0.97 17.60
N GLN A 168 29.25 -1.58 18.64
CA GLN A 168 28.24 -2.65 18.56
C GLN A 168 26.83 -2.08 18.61
N LEU A 169 25.87 -2.75 17.99
CA LEU A 169 24.46 -2.38 17.97
C LEU A 169 23.64 -3.03 19.12
N GLY A 170 24.19 -4.10 19.76
CA GLY A 170 23.57 -4.77 20.88
C GLY A 170 22.38 -5.66 20.52
N PHE A 171 22.40 -6.25 19.31
CA PHE A 171 21.44 -7.27 18.90
C PHE A 171 22.04 -8.24 17.89
N HIS A 172 21.42 -9.43 17.77
CA HIS A 172 21.73 -10.41 16.76
C HIS A 172 20.53 -10.64 15.84
N VAL A 173 20.81 -10.81 14.55
CA VAL A 173 19.81 -11.06 13.52
C VAL A 173 20.22 -12.26 12.68
N GLN A 174 19.26 -13.10 12.31
CA GLN A 174 19.45 -14.21 11.38
C GLN A 174 19.46 -13.72 9.94
N PRO A 175 19.95 -14.53 8.97
CA PRO A 175 19.98 -14.17 7.56
C PRO A 175 18.58 -13.85 6.96
N ASP A 176 17.51 -14.36 7.55
CA ASP A 176 16.12 -14.09 7.18
C ASP A 176 15.56 -12.77 7.75
N GLY A 177 16.39 -12.02 8.49
CA GLY A 177 16.01 -10.74 9.08
C GLY A 177 15.33 -10.82 10.44
N ILE A 178 15.23 -12.01 11.07
CA ILE A 178 14.62 -12.17 12.40
C ILE A 178 15.64 -11.85 13.49
N VAL A 179 15.26 -10.95 14.39
CA VAL A 179 16.06 -10.59 15.57
C VAL A 179 15.96 -11.70 16.62
N THR A 180 17.07 -12.36 16.90
CA THR A 180 17.11 -13.50 17.85
C THR A 180 17.51 -13.10 19.25
N LEU A 181 18.24 -11.99 19.39
CA LEU A 181 18.68 -11.50 20.70
C LEU A 181 18.75 -9.97 20.66
N VAL A 182 18.32 -9.34 21.74
CA VAL A 182 18.53 -7.92 22.01
C VAL A 182 19.10 -7.79 23.41
N GLU A 183 20.24 -7.13 23.56
CA GLU A 183 20.86 -6.88 24.86
C GLU A 183 19.94 -6.05 25.76
N SER A 184 19.64 -6.55 26.94
CA SER A 184 18.81 -5.88 27.92
C SER A 184 19.43 -4.53 28.29
N ALA A 185 18.63 -3.46 28.26
CA ALA A 185 19.05 -2.09 28.49
C ALA A 185 20.12 -1.55 27.51
N GLY A 186 20.46 -2.31 26.45
CA GLY A 186 21.33 -1.85 25.36
C GLY A 186 20.67 -0.79 24.49
N GLN A 187 21.47 -0.19 23.59
CA GLN A 187 21.01 0.89 22.70
C GLN A 187 19.82 0.48 21.81
N ALA A 188 19.88 -0.73 21.26
CA ALA A 188 18.80 -1.26 20.45
C ALA A 188 17.51 -1.47 21.25
N TRP A 189 17.63 -2.01 22.45
CA TRP A 189 16.49 -2.21 23.36
C TRP A 189 15.85 -0.87 23.76
N GLN A 190 16.66 0.14 24.09
CA GLN A 190 16.19 1.49 24.42
C GLN A 190 15.50 2.18 23.24
N ALA A 191 15.97 1.94 22.01
CA ALA A 191 15.35 2.42 20.80
C ALA A 191 14.02 1.73 20.47
N GLY A 192 13.67 0.64 21.17
CA GLY A 192 12.42 -0.07 20.97
C GLY A 192 12.53 -1.41 20.23
N LEU A 193 13.74 -1.83 19.82
CA LEU A 193 13.92 -3.12 19.18
C LEU A 193 13.65 -4.26 20.17
N ARG A 194 12.97 -5.29 19.70
CA ARG A 194 12.64 -6.47 20.52
C ARG A 194 13.03 -7.76 19.80
N GLN A 195 13.21 -8.81 20.58
CA GLN A 195 13.37 -10.18 20.05
C GLN A 195 12.13 -10.55 19.23
N ASN A 196 12.33 -11.31 18.16
CA ASN A 196 11.33 -11.69 17.17
C ASN A 196 10.83 -10.52 16.28
N SER A 197 11.42 -9.32 16.37
CA SER A 197 11.23 -8.30 15.37
C SER A 197 11.84 -8.79 14.05
N ARG A 198 11.28 -8.35 12.94
CA ARG A 198 11.83 -8.53 11.59
C ARG A 198 12.39 -7.21 11.10
N LEU A 199 13.66 -7.23 10.64
CA LEU A 199 14.35 -6.09 10.04
C LEU A 199 14.25 -6.14 8.52
#